data_fcf811ca3ad1519cb2fc6124aa169b90
#
_entry.id   fcf811ca3ad1519cb2fc6124aa169b90
#
_cell.length_a   1.000
_cell.length_b   1.000
_cell.length_c   1.000
_cell.angle_alpha   90.00
_cell.angle_beta   90.00
_cell.angle_gamma   90.00
#
_symmetry.space_group_name_H-M   'P 1'
#
loop_
_entity.id
_entity.type
_entity.pdbx_description
1 polymer ?
#
loop_
_entity_poly.entity_id
_entity_poly.type
_entity_poly.pdbx_seq_one_letter_code
_entity_poly.pdbx_strand_id
1 'polypeptide(L)'
;KKYTQADFDAFEVIDGIKQCPSGDYSDIQIFGEWCSFGEWCSFGKGCSFGKQCSFGECCSFGEWCSFGEWCSFEDKGEYIGDYPFLAFVGFGSRIGSKVYFFNLQDGIYVR
;
A
#
# COMPACT_ATOMS: atom_id res chain seq x y z
N LYS A 1 -17.15 1.24 4.72
CA LYS A 1 -17.19 0.18 5.73
C LYS A 1 -15.83 0.03 6.37
N LYS A 2 -15.80 -0.16 7.67
CA LYS A 2 -14.56 -0.38 8.41
C LYS A 2 -14.32 -1.88 8.59
N TYR A 3 -13.14 -2.35 8.19
CA TYR A 3 -12.77 -3.75 8.28
C TYR A 3 -11.94 -4.04 9.52
N THR A 4 -12.19 -5.20 10.12
CA THR A 4 -11.39 -5.71 11.25
C THR A 4 -10.30 -6.65 10.74
N GLN A 5 -9.39 -7.03 11.61
CA GLN A 5 -8.36 -8.03 11.29
C GLN A 5 -9.03 -9.35 10.85
N ALA A 6 -10.11 -9.74 11.52
CA ALA A 6 -10.82 -10.98 11.17
C ALA A 6 -11.43 -10.89 9.78
N ASP A 7 -11.99 -9.73 9.41
CA ASP A 7 -12.50 -9.52 8.07
C ASP A 7 -11.40 -9.68 7.03
N PHE A 8 -10.26 -9.05 7.26
CA PHE A 8 -9.12 -9.10 6.36
C PHE A 8 -8.60 -10.53 6.20
N ASP A 9 -8.49 -11.26 7.29
CA ASP A 9 -8.00 -12.64 7.26
C ASP A 9 -8.93 -13.56 6.48
N ALA A 10 -10.21 -13.22 6.38
CA ALA A 10 -11.22 -14.02 5.70
C ALA A 10 -11.43 -13.65 4.24
N PHE A 11 -10.77 -12.61 3.73
CA PHE A 11 -10.91 -12.22 2.32
C PHE A 11 -10.44 -13.34 1.39
N GLU A 12 -11.13 -13.46 0.26
CA GLU A 12 -10.84 -14.47 -0.74
C GLU A 12 -9.46 -14.27 -1.35
N VAL A 13 -8.75 -15.38 -1.57
CA VAL A 13 -7.47 -15.38 -2.27
C VAL A 13 -7.67 -16.05 -3.61
N ILE A 14 -7.37 -15.35 -4.70
CA ILE A 14 -7.48 -15.85 -6.07
C ILE A 14 -6.09 -15.81 -6.70
N ASP A 15 -5.62 -16.97 -7.17
CA ASP A 15 -4.29 -17.10 -7.78
C ASP A 15 -3.16 -16.52 -6.90
N GLY A 16 -3.28 -16.74 -5.60
CA GLY A 16 -2.29 -16.27 -4.64
C GLY A 16 -2.43 -14.81 -4.23
N ILE A 17 -3.43 -14.10 -4.73
CA ILE A 17 -3.64 -12.67 -4.48
C ILE A 17 -4.89 -12.49 -3.64
N LYS A 18 -4.74 -11.90 -2.46
CA LYS A 18 -5.86 -11.61 -1.58
C LYS A 18 -6.67 -10.44 -2.15
N GLN A 19 -7.96 -10.62 -2.28
CA GLN A 19 -8.88 -9.62 -2.85
C GLN A 19 -9.47 -8.79 -1.72
N CYS A 20 -9.02 -7.54 -1.62
CA CYS A 20 -9.41 -6.64 -0.54
C CYS A 20 -10.30 -5.53 -1.09
N PRO A 21 -11.60 -5.52 -0.75
CA PRO A 21 -12.52 -4.52 -1.29
C PRO A 21 -12.24 -3.11 -0.76
N SER A 22 -12.86 -2.13 -1.40
CA SER A 22 -12.79 -0.74 -0.96
C SER A 22 -13.33 -0.60 0.45
N GLY A 23 -12.67 0.20 1.27
CA GLY A 23 -13.13 0.45 2.63
C GLY A 23 -12.05 1.00 3.53
N ASP A 24 -12.33 1.01 4.81
CA ASP A 24 -11.48 1.58 5.84
C ASP A 24 -10.72 0.47 6.56
N TYR A 25 -9.40 0.50 6.43
CA TYR A 25 -8.49 -0.47 7.03
C TYR A 25 -7.65 0.15 8.16
N SER A 26 -8.11 1.28 8.72
CA SER A 26 -7.31 2.04 9.67
C SER A 26 -7.02 1.32 11.00
N ASP A 27 -7.78 0.25 11.32
CA ASP A 27 -7.54 -0.54 12.52
C ASP A 27 -6.56 -1.69 12.31
N ILE A 28 -6.09 -1.88 11.09
CA ILE A 28 -5.19 -2.97 10.74
C ILE A 28 -3.82 -2.38 10.44
N GLN A 29 -2.76 -2.93 11.04
CA GLN A 29 -1.40 -2.42 10.85
C GLN A 29 -0.52 -3.33 10.01
N ILE A 30 -0.75 -4.63 10.04
CA ILE A 30 0.09 -5.57 9.31
C ILE A 30 -0.72 -6.25 8.22
N PHE A 31 -0.31 -6.00 6.98
CA PHE A 31 -0.89 -6.63 5.80
C PHE A 31 0.20 -7.48 5.15
N GLY A 32 -0.12 -8.69 4.77
CA GLY A 32 0.85 -9.57 4.14
C GLY A 32 1.21 -9.15 2.72
N GLU A 33 1.93 -10.03 2.04
CA GLU A 33 2.29 -9.84 0.63
C GLU A 33 1.15 -10.27 -0.29
N TRP A 34 1.21 -9.84 -1.56
CA TRP A 34 0.25 -10.24 -2.60
C TRP A 34 -1.19 -9.87 -2.27
N CYS A 35 -1.40 -8.66 -1.78
CA CYS A 35 -2.73 -8.13 -1.53
C CYS A 35 -3.12 -7.14 -2.63
N SER A 36 -4.36 -7.24 -3.09
CA SER A 36 -4.92 -6.31 -4.08
C SER A 36 -6.04 -5.53 -3.42
N PHE A 37 -5.85 -4.24 -3.27
CA PHE A 37 -6.84 -3.34 -2.66
C PHE A 37 -7.58 -2.57 -3.74
N GLY A 38 -8.89 -2.45 -3.60
CA GLY A 38 -9.71 -1.66 -4.50
C GLY A 38 -9.44 -0.17 -4.36
N GLU A 39 -10.21 0.62 -5.09
CA GLU A 39 -10.11 2.07 -4.98
C GLU A 39 -10.71 2.57 -3.67
N TRP A 40 -10.33 3.80 -3.27
CA TRP A 40 -10.89 4.45 -2.09
C TRP A 40 -10.67 3.71 -0.78
N CYS A 41 -9.53 3.04 -0.65
CA CYS A 41 -9.14 2.42 0.61
C CYS A 41 -8.44 3.45 1.50
N SER A 42 -8.70 3.36 2.81
CA SER A 42 -8.06 4.22 3.81
C SER A 42 -7.22 3.37 4.75
N PHE A 43 -5.98 3.78 4.95
CA PHE A 43 -5.05 3.09 5.84
C PHE A 43 -4.56 4.06 6.90
N GLY A 44 -4.43 3.57 8.13
CA GLY A 44 -3.92 4.37 9.23
C GLY A 44 -2.41 4.55 9.19
N LYS A 45 -1.85 5.15 10.22
CA LYS A 45 -0.40 5.33 10.35
C LYS A 45 0.28 4.01 10.75
N GLY A 46 1.53 3.86 10.35
CA GLY A 46 2.34 2.72 10.76
C GLY A 46 1.95 1.40 10.13
N CYS A 47 1.28 1.42 8.99
CA CYS A 47 0.89 0.20 8.29
C CYS A 47 2.09 -0.44 7.60
N SER A 48 2.13 -1.76 7.58
CA SER A 48 3.18 -2.52 6.93
C SER A 48 2.58 -3.45 5.87
N PHE A 49 3.05 -3.30 4.65
CA PHE A 49 2.60 -4.11 3.50
C PHE A 49 3.78 -4.91 2.98
N GLY A 50 3.54 -6.17 2.66
CA GLY A 50 4.54 -7.01 2.02
C GLY A 50 4.72 -6.67 0.54
N LYS A 51 5.52 -7.49 -0.14
CA LYS A 51 5.80 -7.30 -1.56
C LYS A 51 4.55 -7.54 -2.42
N GLN A 52 4.55 -6.98 -3.62
CA GLN A 52 3.54 -7.24 -4.64
C GLN A 52 2.11 -6.87 -4.21
N CYS A 53 1.98 -5.83 -3.43
CA CYS A 53 0.66 -5.28 -3.10
C CYS A 53 0.28 -4.23 -4.14
N SER A 54 -0.99 -4.21 -4.52
CA SER A 54 -1.51 -3.23 -5.46
C SER A 54 -2.64 -2.45 -4.81
N PHE A 55 -2.69 -1.16 -5.11
CA PHE A 55 -3.67 -0.23 -4.53
C PHE A 55 -4.39 0.49 -5.65
N GLY A 56 -5.71 0.48 -5.61
CA GLY A 56 -6.53 1.18 -6.58
C GLY A 56 -6.42 2.70 -6.45
N GLU A 57 -7.16 3.42 -7.28
CA GLU A 57 -7.15 4.88 -7.27
C GLU A 57 -7.68 5.43 -5.95
N CYS A 58 -7.22 6.61 -5.60
CA CYS A 58 -7.76 7.38 -4.47
C CYS A 58 -7.60 6.70 -3.11
N CYS A 59 -6.59 5.88 -2.94
CA CYS A 59 -6.26 5.31 -1.65
C CYS A 59 -5.51 6.33 -0.80
N SER A 60 -5.77 6.34 0.51
CA SER A 60 -5.08 7.24 1.43
C SER A 60 -4.30 6.47 2.47
N PHE A 61 -3.11 6.97 2.79
CA PHE A 61 -2.18 6.33 3.70
C PHE A 61 -1.75 7.32 4.78
N GLY A 62 -1.71 6.86 6.01
CA GLY A 62 -1.14 7.65 7.10
C GLY A 62 0.39 7.65 7.03
N GLU A 63 1.01 8.40 7.93
CA GLU A 63 2.48 8.45 7.99
C GLU A 63 3.07 7.15 8.52
N TRP A 64 4.35 6.92 8.21
CA TRP A 64 5.12 5.75 8.65
C TRP A 64 4.63 4.42 8.08
N CYS A 65 3.92 4.44 6.95
CA CYS A 65 3.58 3.22 6.25
C CYS A 65 4.79 2.71 5.47
N SER A 66 5.00 1.41 5.47
CA SER A 66 6.08 0.78 4.72
C SER A 66 5.53 -0.23 3.72
N PHE A 67 6.18 -0.32 2.58
CA PHE A 67 5.73 -1.16 1.47
C PHE A 67 6.90 -2.01 0.98
N GLY A 68 6.63 -3.27 0.74
CA GLY A 68 7.64 -4.16 0.17
C GLY A 68 7.95 -3.87 -1.29
N GLU A 69 8.72 -4.75 -1.91
CA GLU A 69 9.12 -4.60 -3.31
C GLU A 69 7.93 -4.79 -4.25
N TRP A 70 8.01 -4.14 -5.42
CA TRP A 70 7.07 -4.34 -6.52
C TRP A 70 5.63 -4.01 -6.18
N CYS A 71 5.41 -3.04 -5.29
CA CYS A 71 4.08 -2.53 -5.01
C CYS A 71 3.66 -1.53 -6.09
N SER A 72 2.36 -1.47 -6.38
CA SER A 72 1.85 -0.53 -7.38
C SER A 72 0.74 0.33 -6.78
N PHE A 73 0.77 1.60 -7.12
CA PHE A 73 -0.16 2.60 -6.63
C PHE A 73 -0.75 3.32 -7.83
N GLU A 74 -2.07 3.32 -7.93
CA GLU A 74 -2.75 4.06 -8.98
C GLU A 74 -2.81 5.56 -8.64
N ASP A 75 -3.34 6.35 -9.57
CA ASP A 75 -3.35 7.80 -9.44
C ASP A 75 -4.25 8.31 -8.29
N LYS A 76 -4.04 9.57 -7.91
CA LYS A 76 -4.84 10.29 -6.92
C LYS A 76 -4.75 9.73 -5.51
N GLY A 77 -3.67 9.03 -5.19
CA GLY A 77 -3.39 8.61 -3.83
C GLY A 77 -3.09 9.79 -2.94
N GLU A 78 -3.44 9.68 -1.65
CA GLU A 78 -3.21 10.71 -0.66
C GLU A 78 -2.32 10.16 0.44
N TYR A 79 -1.24 10.89 0.75
CA TYR A 79 -0.26 10.45 1.74
C TYR A 79 -0.16 11.50 2.82
N ILE A 80 -0.54 11.14 4.03
CA ILE A 80 -0.68 12.06 5.15
C ILE A 80 0.48 11.90 6.11
N GLY A 81 1.24 13.00 6.35
CA GLY A 81 2.35 12.99 7.30
C GLY A 81 3.47 13.91 6.88
N ASP A 82 4.45 14.05 7.77
CA ASP A 82 5.58 14.96 7.57
C ASP A 82 6.74 14.33 6.77
N TYR A 83 6.69 13.02 6.56
CA TYR A 83 7.78 12.30 5.89
C TYR A 83 7.40 11.97 4.47
N PRO A 84 8.38 12.00 3.53
CA PRO A 84 8.11 11.62 2.15
C PRO A 84 7.63 10.18 2.09
N PHE A 85 6.47 9.97 1.50
CA PHE A 85 5.90 8.64 1.31
C PHE A 85 6.90 7.69 0.61
N LEU A 86 7.54 8.21 -0.43
CA LEU A 86 8.42 7.39 -1.25
C LEU A 86 9.65 6.83 -0.51
N ALA A 87 10.00 7.41 0.64
CA ALA A 87 11.13 6.91 1.42
C ALA A 87 10.89 5.52 2.02
N PHE A 88 9.65 5.05 2.03
CA PHE A 88 9.28 3.78 2.65
C PHE A 88 8.74 2.75 1.66
N VAL A 89 8.92 3.00 0.36
CA VAL A 89 8.42 2.11 -0.69
C VAL A 89 9.58 1.28 -1.26
N GLY A 90 9.35 -0.02 -1.44
CA GLY A 90 10.38 -0.95 -1.86
C GLY A 90 10.76 -0.84 -3.34
N PHE A 91 11.85 -1.50 -3.71
CA PHE A 91 12.41 -1.48 -5.07
C PHE A 91 11.37 -1.95 -6.09
N GLY A 92 11.38 -1.31 -7.24
CA GLY A 92 10.52 -1.69 -8.36
C GLY A 92 9.08 -1.23 -8.25
N SER A 93 8.73 -0.49 -7.19
CA SER A 93 7.37 -0.02 -7.01
C SER A 93 7.01 1.06 -8.02
N ARG A 94 5.72 1.14 -8.37
CA ARG A 94 5.22 2.08 -9.36
C ARG A 94 4.11 2.93 -8.75
N ILE A 95 4.18 4.24 -8.99
CA ILE A 95 3.14 5.17 -8.55
C ILE A 95 2.59 5.87 -9.80
N GLY A 96 1.32 5.59 -10.11
CA GLY A 96 0.71 6.04 -11.35
C GLY A 96 1.49 5.51 -12.54
N SER A 97 1.87 6.38 -13.46
CA SER A 97 2.65 6.03 -14.65
C SER A 97 4.16 6.08 -14.45
N LYS A 98 4.62 6.40 -13.23
CA LYS A 98 6.06 6.54 -12.94
C LYS A 98 6.56 5.34 -12.14
N VAL A 99 7.75 4.90 -12.49
CA VAL A 99 8.42 3.81 -11.77
C VAL A 99 9.48 4.42 -10.87
N TYR A 100 9.47 4.05 -9.61
CA TYR A 100 10.40 4.57 -8.62
C TYR A 100 11.36 3.47 -8.18
N PHE A 101 12.65 3.77 -8.25
CA PHE A 101 13.71 2.92 -7.76
C PHE A 101 14.41 3.66 -6.63
N PHE A 102 14.53 3.03 -5.48
CA PHE A 102 15.21 3.67 -4.39
C PHE A 102 15.81 2.67 -3.42
N ASN A 103 16.80 3.16 -2.73
CA ASN A 103 17.40 2.53 -1.59
C ASN A 103 17.18 3.49 -0.41
N LEU A 104 16.68 3.00 0.69
CA LEU A 104 16.38 3.85 1.84
C LEU A 104 17.60 4.64 2.34
N GLN A 105 18.81 4.13 2.07
CA GLN A 105 20.04 4.83 2.46
C GLN A 105 20.45 5.93 1.47
N ASP A 106 20.15 5.75 0.19
CA ASP A 106 20.64 6.61 -0.88
C ASP A 106 19.60 7.60 -1.40
N GLY A 107 18.36 7.47 -0.97
CA GLY A 107 17.28 8.31 -1.42
C GLY A 107 16.47 7.70 -2.55
N ILE A 108 15.67 8.53 -3.19
CA ILE A 108 14.65 8.10 -4.15
C ILE A 108 15.05 8.51 -5.56
N TYR A 109 15.00 7.58 -6.49
CA TYR A 109 15.25 7.82 -7.91
C TYR A 109 13.96 7.64 -8.69
N VAL A 110 13.62 8.64 -9.50
CA VAL A 110 12.42 8.63 -10.33
C VAL A 110 12.82 8.41 -11.78
N ARG A 111 12.14 7.47 -12.43
CA ARG A 111 12.36 7.19 -13.84
C ARG A 111 11.13 7.48 -14.66
#